data_8c3ac7d2b8088ef70985f0dc9ca3ae6b
#
_entry.id   8c3ac7d2b8088ef70985f0dc9ca3ae6b
#
_cell.length_a   1.000
_cell.length_b   1.000
_cell.length_c   1.000
_cell.angle_alpha   90.00
_cell.angle_beta   90.00
_cell.angle_gamma   90.00
#
_symmetry.space_group_name_H-M   'P 1'
#
loop_
_entity.id
_entity.type
_entity.pdbx_description
1 polymer ?
#
loop_
_entity_poly.entity_id
_entity_poly.type
_entity_poly.pdbx_seq_one_letter_code
_entity_poly.pdbx_strand_id
1 'polypeptide(L)'
;MTVARHSFARYGYHGTSVDSIVKEANLSKGALYWHFKTKMDLYRAVLEAEVDKIKAFFAPTEEDMCCKPIDYLIDKGGEFFGCIAVDEEGIMLWMNLWMEARRGNEQISKMAQELSESLMQDMIDMVKMAFPAVSSGAGRLSPKELALTLSSCFEGISKNVGLRCDVDQAKRSWRFVVERLIEGGRSYAA
;
A
#
# COMPACT_ATOMS: atom_id res chain seq x y z
N MET A 1 5.19 -18.52 6.32
CA MET A 1 4.56 -17.28 5.79
C MET A 1 4.42 -17.30 4.26
N THR A 2 5.46 -17.64 3.48
CA THR A 2 5.44 -17.61 1.99
C THR A 2 4.29 -18.42 1.37
N VAL A 3 4.08 -19.69 1.81
CA VAL A 3 2.98 -20.53 1.31
C VAL A 3 1.61 -19.92 1.62
N ALA A 4 1.43 -19.35 2.83
CA ALA A 4 0.17 -18.70 3.20
C ALA A 4 -0.08 -17.46 2.33
N ARG A 5 0.95 -16.64 2.10
CA ARG A 5 0.91 -15.49 1.21
C ARG A 5 0.44 -15.89 -0.20
N HIS A 6 1.12 -16.88 -0.78
CA HIS A 6 0.76 -17.43 -2.09
C HIS A 6 -0.70 -17.90 -2.14
N SER A 7 -1.12 -18.70 -1.15
CA SER A 7 -2.49 -19.24 -1.10
C SER A 7 -3.54 -18.14 -0.99
N PHE A 8 -3.34 -17.15 -0.11
CA PHE A 8 -4.27 -16.03 0.04
C PHE A 8 -4.27 -15.09 -1.17
N ALA A 9 -3.12 -14.84 -1.79
CA ALA A 9 -3.05 -14.07 -3.03
C ALA A 9 -3.85 -14.73 -4.14
N ARG A 10 -3.71 -16.04 -4.30
CA ARG A 10 -4.32 -16.78 -5.41
C ARG A 10 -5.80 -17.11 -5.22
N TYR A 11 -6.20 -17.49 -4.01
CA TYR A 11 -7.53 -18.04 -3.73
C TYR A 11 -8.40 -17.13 -2.84
N GLY A 12 -7.86 -16.02 -2.37
CA GLY A 12 -8.52 -15.13 -1.40
C GLY A 12 -8.69 -15.79 -0.03
N TYR A 13 -9.31 -15.06 0.91
CA TYR A 13 -9.53 -15.57 2.25
C TYR A 13 -10.41 -16.82 2.27
N HIS A 14 -11.57 -16.80 1.61
CA HIS A 14 -12.53 -17.89 1.67
C HIS A 14 -12.06 -19.11 0.89
N GLY A 15 -11.41 -18.94 -0.25
CA GLY A 15 -10.90 -20.03 -1.08
C GLY A 15 -9.66 -20.74 -0.52
N THR A 16 -8.97 -20.13 0.44
CA THR A 16 -7.79 -20.71 1.07
C THR A 16 -8.16 -21.66 2.19
N SER A 17 -7.59 -22.88 2.18
CA SER A 17 -7.72 -23.88 3.23
C SER A 17 -6.46 -23.96 4.09
N VAL A 18 -6.63 -24.01 5.41
CA VAL A 18 -5.50 -24.25 6.33
C VAL A 18 -4.84 -25.60 6.04
N ASP A 19 -5.61 -26.62 5.65
CA ASP A 19 -5.08 -27.93 5.31
C ASP A 19 -4.17 -27.91 4.09
N SER A 20 -4.50 -27.11 3.06
CA SER A 20 -3.64 -26.94 1.90
C SER A 20 -2.34 -26.23 2.28
N ILE A 21 -2.42 -25.17 3.10
CA ILE A 21 -1.25 -24.43 3.56
C ILE A 21 -0.28 -25.32 4.33
N VAL A 22 -0.76 -26.09 5.33
CA VAL A 22 0.13 -26.93 6.13
C VAL A 22 0.73 -28.06 5.32
N LYS A 23 -0.04 -28.64 4.39
CA LYS A 23 0.44 -29.67 3.47
C LYS A 23 1.56 -29.15 2.57
N GLU A 24 1.35 -28.00 1.94
CA GLU A 24 2.32 -27.38 1.03
C GLU A 24 3.56 -26.88 1.79
N ALA A 25 3.37 -26.34 3.00
CA ALA A 25 4.47 -25.88 3.86
C ALA A 25 5.22 -27.04 4.56
N ASN A 26 4.77 -28.28 4.37
CA ASN A 26 5.30 -29.47 5.06
C ASN A 26 5.28 -29.31 6.59
N LEU A 27 4.19 -28.78 7.12
CA LEU A 27 3.95 -28.55 8.54
C LEU A 27 2.81 -29.44 9.05
N SER A 28 2.75 -29.66 10.37
CA SER A 28 1.54 -30.22 11.01
C SER A 28 0.53 -29.11 11.31
N LYS A 29 -0.77 -29.46 11.33
CA LYS A 29 -1.82 -28.53 11.81
C LYS A 29 -1.52 -27.99 13.21
N GLY A 30 -1.04 -28.85 14.10
CA GLY A 30 -0.70 -28.47 15.47
C GLY A 30 0.40 -27.40 15.51
N ALA A 31 1.43 -27.52 14.66
CA ALA A 31 2.51 -26.55 14.57
C ALA A 31 1.98 -25.17 14.09
N LEU A 32 1.07 -25.15 13.12
CA LEU A 32 0.49 -23.89 12.65
C LEU A 32 -0.42 -23.27 13.72
N TYR A 33 -1.32 -24.06 14.35
CA TYR A 33 -2.25 -23.56 15.37
C TYR A 33 -1.58 -23.18 16.70
N TRP A 34 -0.35 -23.59 16.89
CA TRP A 34 0.47 -23.11 18.01
C TRP A 34 0.82 -21.63 17.83
N HIS A 35 1.06 -21.18 16.58
CA HIS A 35 1.37 -19.78 16.27
C HIS A 35 0.13 -18.93 15.94
N PHE A 36 -0.83 -19.49 15.22
CA PHE A 36 -2.03 -18.79 14.75
C PHE A 36 -3.27 -19.54 15.18
N LYS A 37 -4.05 -18.98 16.10
CA LYS A 37 -5.23 -19.65 16.66
C LYS A 37 -6.33 -19.90 15.63
N THR A 38 -6.43 -19.02 14.63
CA THR A 38 -7.44 -19.08 13.57
C THR A 38 -6.83 -18.80 12.18
N LYS A 39 -7.57 -19.15 11.12
CA LYS A 39 -7.21 -18.75 9.75
C LYS A 39 -7.18 -17.23 9.60
N MET A 40 -8.01 -16.51 10.35
CA MET A 40 -8.05 -15.05 10.36
C MET A 40 -6.75 -14.46 10.93
N ASP A 41 -6.19 -15.05 12.01
CA ASP A 41 -4.92 -14.58 12.58
C ASP A 41 -3.77 -14.78 11.59
N LEU A 42 -3.75 -15.92 10.89
CA LEU A 42 -2.76 -16.17 9.84
C LEU A 42 -2.91 -15.18 8.68
N TYR A 43 -4.14 -14.91 8.24
CA TYR A 43 -4.42 -13.95 7.16
C TYR A 43 -3.97 -12.54 7.55
N ARG A 44 -4.32 -12.09 8.78
CA ARG A 44 -3.88 -10.83 9.35
C ARG A 44 -2.35 -10.72 9.35
N ALA A 45 -1.65 -11.73 9.85
CA ALA A 45 -0.19 -11.72 9.91
C ALA A 45 0.46 -11.65 8.52
N VAL A 46 -0.14 -12.26 7.50
CA VAL A 46 0.32 -12.12 6.10
C VAL A 46 0.17 -10.69 5.62
N LEU A 47 -0.97 -10.05 5.87
CA LEU A 47 -1.25 -8.68 5.44
C LEU A 47 -0.41 -7.64 6.21
N GLU A 48 -0.22 -7.83 7.51
CA GLU A 48 0.67 -7.00 8.33
C GLU A 48 2.11 -7.05 7.80
N ALA A 49 2.60 -8.23 7.41
CA ALA A 49 3.92 -8.35 6.79
C ALA A 49 4.01 -7.61 5.44
N GLU A 50 2.92 -7.51 4.67
CA GLU A 50 2.91 -6.67 3.45
C GLU A 50 2.91 -5.17 3.78
N VAL A 51 2.18 -4.76 4.83
CA VAL A 51 2.23 -3.36 5.33
C VAL A 51 3.65 -3.01 5.78
N ASP A 52 4.30 -3.90 6.54
CA ASP A 52 5.66 -3.69 7.04
C ASP A 52 6.66 -3.55 5.87
N LYS A 53 6.51 -4.34 4.81
CA LYS A 53 7.33 -4.20 3.59
C LYS A 53 7.15 -2.84 2.92
N ILE A 54 5.89 -2.38 2.79
CA ILE A 54 5.58 -1.07 2.20
C ILE A 54 6.20 0.03 3.07
N LYS A 55 6.00 -0.02 4.39
CA LYS A 55 6.58 0.96 5.32
C LYS A 55 8.10 0.98 5.28
N ALA A 56 8.73 -0.20 5.28
CA ALA A 56 10.19 -0.31 5.18
C ALA A 56 10.72 0.26 3.86
N PHE A 57 10.00 0.05 2.75
CA PHE A 57 10.37 0.62 1.45
C PHE A 57 10.30 2.15 1.45
N PHE A 58 9.25 2.72 2.05
CA PHE A 58 9.04 4.16 2.14
C PHE A 58 9.67 4.79 3.39
N ALA A 59 10.44 4.06 4.19
CA ALA A 59 11.22 4.64 5.28
C ALA A 59 12.39 5.44 4.70
N PRO A 60 12.54 6.75 5.03
CA PRO A 60 13.64 7.56 4.49
C PRO A 60 14.99 7.07 5.04
N THR A 61 15.97 6.96 4.14
CA THR A 61 17.37 6.70 4.49
C THR A 61 18.10 8.00 4.84
N GLU A 62 19.34 7.92 5.33
CA GLU A 62 20.17 9.11 5.59
C GLU A 62 20.41 9.92 4.29
N GLU A 63 20.53 9.25 3.14
CA GLU A 63 20.69 9.90 1.83
C GLU A 63 19.40 10.63 1.42
N ASP A 64 18.26 10.02 1.66
CA ASP A 64 16.94 10.60 1.37
C ASP A 64 16.68 11.87 2.19
N MET A 65 17.22 11.96 3.41
CA MET A 65 17.10 13.14 4.29
C MET A 65 17.74 14.41 3.71
N CYS A 66 18.65 14.26 2.74
CA CYS A 66 19.27 15.39 2.03
C CYS A 66 18.43 15.88 0.85
N CYS A 67 17.43 15.11 0.41
CA CYS A 67 16.57 15.45 -0.71
C CYS A 67 15.42 16.36 -0.27
N LYS A 68 14.86 17.11 -1.23
CA LYS A 68 13.58 17.79 -0.95
C LYS A 68 12.49 16.73 -0.78
N PRO A 69 11.61 16.87 0.23
CA PRO A 69 10.56 15.86 0.49
C PRO A 69 9.69 15.55 -0.74
N ILE A 70 9.56 16.49 -1.66
CA ILE A 70 8.77 16.33 -2.88
C ILE A 70 9.49 15.46 -3.92
N ASP A 71 10.81 15.67 -4.07
CA ASP A 71 11.63 14.86 -4.97
C ASP A 71 11.66 13.42 -4.44
N TYR A 72 11.78 13.26 -3.11
CA TYR A 72 11.66 11.96 -2.43
C TYR A 72 10.32 11.27 -2.74
N LEU A 73 9.19 11.98 -2.61
CA LEU A 73 7.86 11.43 -2.91
C LEU A 73 7.74 10.97 -4.36
N ILE A 74 8.29 11.75 -5.31
CA ILE A 74 8.29 11.42 -6.74
C ILE A 74 9.14 10.18 -6.99
N ASP A 75 10.37 10.17 -6.49
CA ASP A 75 11.36 9.15 -6.83
C ASP A 75 11.04 7.82 -6.13
N LYS A 76 10.73 7.82 -4.84
CA LYS A 76 10.31 6.60 -4.11
C LYS A 76 9.02 6.01 -4.63
N GLY A 77 8.01 6.85 -4.92
CA GLY A 77 6.79 6.38 -5.57
C GLY A 77 7.07 5.77 -6.94
N GLY A 78 7.97 6.39 -7.71
CA GLY A 78 8.41 5.86 -9.00
C GLY A 78 9.15 4.53 -8.89
N GLU A 79 10.05 4.37 -7.92
CA GLU A 79 10.78 3.12 -7.66
C GLU A 79 9.83 1.98 -7.27
N PHE A 80 8.81 2.28 -6.49
CA PHE A 80 7.84 1.28 -6.03
C PHE A 80 7.07 0.62 -7.18
N PHE A 81 6.82 1.31 -8.29
CA PHE A 81 6.21 0.69 -9.47
C PHE A 81 7.09 -0.42 -10.07
N GLY A 82 8.41 -0.31 -9.95
CA GLY A 82 9.31 -1.40 -10.31
C GLY A 82 9.16 -2.63 -9.42
N CYS A 83 8.96 -2.43 -8.12
CA CYS A 83 8.69 -3.52 -7.18
C CYS A 83 7.34 -4.19 -7.46
N ILE A 84 6.31 -3.40 -7.75
CA ILE A 84 4.97 -3.89 -8.10
C ILE A 84 5.01 -4.73 -9.39
N ALA A 85 5.78 -4.32 -10.39
CA ALA A 85 5.85 -5.01 -11.67
C ALA A 85 6.35 -6.46 -11.56
N VAL A 86 7.03 -6.81 -10.47
CA VAL A 86 7.59 -8.16 -10.22
C VAL A 86 6.89 -8.89 -9.08
N ASP A 87 6.01 -8.23 -8.30
CA ASP A 87 5.28 -8.82 -7.17
C ASP A 87 3.76 -8.85 -7.42
N GLU A 88 3.32 -9.66 -8.37
CA GLU A 88 1.89 -9.87 -8.65
C GLU A 88 1.11 -10.38 -7.43
N GLU A 89 1.73 -11.19 -6.57
CA GLU A 89 1.07 -11.72 -5.37
C GLU A 89 0.70 -10.61 -4.39
N GLY A 90 1.54 -9.60 -4.21
CA GLY A 90 1.24 -8.45 -3.37
C GLY A 90 0.02 -7.70 -3.89
N ILE A 91 -0.06 -7.43 -5.20
CA ILE A 91 -1.23 -6.80 -5.82
C ILE A 91 -2.49 -7.62 -5.57
N MET A 92 -2.42 -8.93 -5.82
CA MET A 92 -3.57 -9.84 -5.65
C MET A 92 -4.05 -9.92 -4.21
N LEU A 93 -3.15 -9.90 -3.23
CA LEU A 93 -3.50 -9.86 -1.81
C LEU A 93 -4.31 -8.62 -1.45
N TRP A 94 -3.85 -7.44 -1.86
CA TRP A 94 -4.56 -6.19 -1.61
C TRP A 94 -5.91 -6.15 -2.33
N MET A 95 -5.99 -6.59 -3.59
CA MET A 95 -7.25 -6.67 -4.32
C MET A 95 -8.24 -7.61 -3.64
N ASN A 96 -7.80 -8.80 -3.21
CA ASN A 96 -8.63 -9.75 -2.48
C ASN A 96 -9.11 -9.18 -1.15
N LEU A 97 -8.23 -8.51 -0.38
CA LEU A 97 -8.61 -7.85 0.87
C LEU A 97 -9.74 -6.83 0.65
N TRP A 98 -9.60 -5.94 -0.33
CA TRP A 98 -10.59 -4.93 -0.64
C TRP A 98 -11.92 -5.51 -1.11
N MET A 99 -11.87 -6.55 -1.95
CA MET A 99 -13.08 -7.24 -2.40
C MET A 99 -13.82 -7.91 -1.24
N GLU A 100 -13.11 -8.62 -0.37
CA GLU A 100 -13.70 -9.29 0.80
C GLU A 100 -14.26 -8.29 1.81
N ALA A 101 -13.56 -7.19 2.05
CA ALA A 101 -14.05 -6.10 2.91
C ALA A 101 -15.37 -5.51 2.39
N ARG A 102 -15.53 -5.38 1.06
CA ARG A 102 -16.77 -4.86 0.42
C ARG A 102 -17.90 -5.88 0.36
N ARG A 103 -17.62 -7.18 0.53
CA ARG A 103 -18.65 -8.24 0.57
C ARG A 103 -19.36 -8.37 1.91
N GLY A 104 -19.03 -7.53 2.90
CA GLY A 104 -19.74 -7.45 4.18
C GLY A 104 -19.17 -8.37 5.27
N ASN A 105 -17.98 -8.89 5.14
CA ASN A 105 -17.30 -9.55 6.24
C ASN A 105 -16.75 -8.49 7.22
N GLU A 106 -17.45 -8.29 8.35
CA GLU A 106 -17.10 -7.25 9.32
C GLU A 106 -15.66 -7.35 9.85
N GLN A 107 -15.18 -8.56 10.11
CA GLN A 107 -13.82 -8.77 10.63
C GLN A 107 -12.78 -8.36 9.58
N ILE A 108 -12.99 -8.74 8.32
CA ILE A 108 -12.08 -8.35 7.22
C ILE A 108 -12.20 -6.86 6.93
N SER A 109 -13.41 -6.29 6.97
CA SER A 109 -13.63 -4.86 6.78
C SER A 109 -12.89 -4.03 7.82
N LYS A 110 -12.99 -4.41 9.10
CA LYS A 110 -12.28 -3.76 10.19
C LYS A 110 -10.76 -3.87 10.03
N MET A 111 -10.28 -5.05 9.72
CA MET A 111 -8.85 -5.29 9.47
C MET A 111 -8.33 -4.47 8.28
N ALA A 112 -9.07 -4.43 7.17
CA ALA A 112 -8.71 -3.61 6.01
C ALA A 112 -8.64 -2.12 6.35
N GLN A 113 -9.58 -1.64 7.17
CA GLN A 113 -9.59 -0.26 7.66
C GLN A 113 -8.36 0.03 8.53
N GLU A 114 -8.06 -0.81 9.53
CA GLU A 114 -6.91 -0.66 10.42
C GLU A 114 -5.58 -0.60 9.64
N LEU A 115 -5.37 -1.52 8.69
CA LEU A 115 -4.16 -1.57 7.86
C LEU A 115 -4.05 -0.33 6.95
N SER A 116 -5.18 0.10 6.37
CA SER A 116 -5.20 1.30 5.51
C SER A 116 -4.96 2.58 6.28
N GLU A 117 -5.52 2.71 7.49
CA GLU A 117 -5.28 3.87 8.36
C GLU A 117 -3.81 3.98 8.73
N SER A 118 -3.14 2.86 8.97
CA SER A 118 -1.71 2.81 9.26
C SER A 118 -0.84 3.34 8.10
N LEU A 119 -1.14 2.96 6.85
CA LEU A 119 -0.45 3.49 5.67
C LEU A 119 -0.84 4.93 5.36
N MET A 120 -2.11 5.29 5.58
CA MET A 120 -2.60 6.65 5.38
C MET A 120 -1.93 7.65 6.31
N GLN A 121 -1.63 7.27 7.56
CA GLN A 121 -0.95 8.15 8.50
C GLN A 121 0.47 8.50 8.00
N ASP A 122 1.22 7.51 7.49
CA ASP A 122 2.55 7.74 6.91
C ASP A 122 2.47 8.69 5.71
N MET A 123 1.46 8.53 4.85
CA MET A 123 1.23 9.43 3.71
C MET A 123 0.84 10.85 4.16
N ILE A 124 0.03 11.01 5.20
CA ILE A 124 -0.32 12.33 5.76
C ILE A 124 0.93 13.05 6.26
N ASP A 125 1.82 12.35 6.93
CA ASP A 125 3.05 12.95 7.48
C ASP A 125 4.02 13.32 6.36
N MET A 126 4.13 12.50 5.31
CA MET A 126 4.87 12.83 4.09
C MET A 126 4.31 14.07 3.39
N VAL A 127 2.97 14.17 3.26
CA VAL A 127 2.29 15.34 2.67
C VAL A 127 2.58 16.61 3.45
N LYS A 128 2.55 16.55 4.78
CA LYS A 128 2.87 17.72 5.62
C LYS A 128 4.29 18.24 5.41
N MET A 129 5.24 17.34 5.18
CA MET A 129 6.63 17.69 4.88
C MET A 129 6.80 18.23 3.44
N ALA A 130 6.17 17.57 2.47
CA ALA A 130 6.33 17.89 1.05
C ALA A 130 5.54 19.14 0.61
N PHE A 131 4.43 19.45 1.30
CA PHE A 131 3.51 20.54 0.96
C PHE A 131 3.25 21.47 2.16
N PRO A 132 4.21 22.33 2.55
CA PRO A 132 4.07 23.20 3.73
C PRO A 132 2.85 24.15 3.67
N ALA A 133 2.43 24.59 2.48
CA ALA A 133 1.24 25.43 2.30
C ALA A 133 -0.04 24.73 2.73
N VAL A 134 -0.14 23.42 2.55
CA VAL A 134 -1.28 22.61 3.00
C VAL A 134 -1.27 22.48 4.53
N SER A 135 -0.09 22.36 5.13
CA SER A 135 0.08 22.28 6.60
C SER A 135 -0.28 23.58 7.30
N SER A 136 -0.08 24.75 6.64
CA SER A 136 -0.43 26.09 7.17
C SER A 136 -1.92 26.45 7.00
N GLY A 137 -2.72 25.58 6.39
CA GLY A 137 -4.13 25.86 6.09
C GLY A 137 -4.37 26.80 4.92
N ALA A 138 -3.32 27.20 4.20
CA ALA A 138 -3.43 28.05 3.00
C ALA A 138 -3.85 27.25 1.75
N GLY A 139 -3.84 25.93 1.81
CA GLY A 139 -4.27 25.04 0.72
C GLY A 139 -5.78 24.85 0.67
N ARG A 140 -6.31 24.48 -0.51
CA ARG A 140 -7.74 24.12 -0.69
C ARG A 140 -8.10 22.78 -0.05
N LEU A 141 -7.13 21.89 0.12
CA LEU A 141 -7.29 20.56 0.70
C LEU A 141 -6.56 20.51 2.05
N SER A 142 -7.14 19.82 3.01
CA SER A 142 -6.44 19.43 4.23
C SER A 142 -5.32 18.43 3.92
N PRO A 143 -4.33 18.25 4.80
CA PRO A 143 -3.30 17.20 4.63
C PRO A 143 -3.88 15.80 4.40
N LYS A 144 -4.98 15.48 5.06
CA LYS A 144 -5.67 14.19 4.91
C LYS A 144 -6.32 14.03 3.52
N GLU A 145 -6.98 15.09 3.02
CA GLU A 145 -7.60 15.07 1.69
C GLU A 145 -6.55 14.98 0.58
N LEU A 146 -5.42 15.68 0.73
CA LEU A 146 -4.32 15.60 -0.22
C LEU A 146 -3.65 14.22 -0.17
N ALA A 147 -3.42 13.66 1.02
CA ALA A 147 -2.90 12.31 1.19
C ALA A 147 -3.82 11.26 0.54
N LEU A 148 -5.14 11.38 0.75
CA LEU A 148 -6.13 10.52 0.09
C LEU A 148 -6.08 10.65 -1.44
N THR A 149 -5.95 11.87 -1.97
CA THR A 149 -5.86 12.11 -3.41
C THR A 149 -4.61 11.46 -4.00
N LEU A 150 -3.45 11.68 -3.38
CA LEU A 150 -2.17 11.09 -3.80
C LEU A 150 -2.21 9.57 -3.72
N SER A 151 -2.67 9.00 -2.60
CA SER A 151 -2.78 7.54 -2.43
C SER A 151 -3.71 6.92 -3.47
N SER A 152 -4.87 7.56 -3.74
CA SER A 152 -5.82 7.07 -4.75
C SER A 152 -5.23 7.09 -6.16
N CYS A 153 -4.50 8.15 -6.53
CA CYS A 153 -3.79 8.22 -7.80
C CYS A 153 -2.69 7.16 -7.89
N PHE A 154 -1.90 7.03 -6.83
CA PHE A 154 -0.81 6.05 -6.74
C PHE A 154 -1.33 4.62 -6.87
N GLU A 155 -2.37 4.24 -6.10
CA GLU A 155 -3.01 2.93 -6.19
C GLU A 155 -3.63 2.68 -7.57
N GLY A 156 -4.27 3.70 -8.15
CA GLY A 156 -4.82 3.61 -9.49
C GLY A 156 -3.76 3.32 -10.55
N ILE A 157 -2.61 4.00 -10.49
CA ILE A 157 -1.46 3.75 -11.37
C ILE A 157 -0.90 2.34 -11.10
N SER A 158 -0.67 1.99 -9.83
CA SER A 158 -0.11 0.70 -9.40
C SER A 158 -0.88 -0.50 -9.98
N LYS A 159 -2.22 -0.45 -9.93
CA LYS A 159 -3.09 -1.51 -10.46
C LYS A 159 -3.05 -1.64 -11.99
N ASN A 160 -2.50 -0.66 -12.68
CA ASN A 160 -2.38 -0.67 -14.15
C ASN A 160 -0.98 -1.07 -14.65
N VAL A 161 0.02 -1.13 -13.78
CA VAL A 161 1.37 -1.60 -14.13
C VAL A 161 1.30 -3.06 -14.60
N GLY A 162 1.87 -3.33 -15.76
CA GLY A 162 1.83 -4.65 -16.39
C GLY A 162 0.51 -4.99 -17.12
N LEU A 163 -0.57 -4.21 -16.92
CA LEU A 163 -1.85 -4.40 -17.60
C LEU A 163 -2.12 -3.36 -18.71
N ARG A 164 -1.95 -2.07 -18.39
CA ARG A 164 -2.25 -0.94 -19.27
C ARG A 164 -1.09 0.01 -19.46
N CYS A 165 -0.10 -0.05 -18.60
CA CYS A 165 1.12 0.75 -18.69
C CYS A 165 2.34 -0.05 -18.27
N ASP A 166 3.48 0.32 -18.81
CA ASP A 166 4.79 -0.11 -18.32
C ASP A 166 5.25 0.73 -17.10
N VAL A 167 6.35 0.32 -16.49
CA VAL A 167 6.92 1.00 -15.30
C VAL A 167 7.28 2.45 -15.61
N ASP A 168 7.84 2.74 -16.80
CA ASP A 168 8.27 4.09 -17.16
C ASP A 168 7.08 5.01 -17.39
N GLN A 169 5.98 4.51 -17.97
CA GLN A 169 4.73 5.25 -18.10
C GLN A 169 4.13 5.53 -16.71
N ALA A 170 4.15 4.55 -15.81
CA ALA A 170 3.68 4.73 -14.43
C ALA A 170 4.50 5.81 -13.69
N LYS A 171 5.83 5.78 -13.79
CA LYS A 171 6.73 6.80 -13.22
C LYS A 171 6.44 8.19 -13.76
N ARG A 172 6.27 8.35 -15.08
CA ARG A 172 5.93 9.65 -15.69
C ARG A 172 4.58 10.15 -15.24
N SER A 173 3.58 9.27 -15.16
CA SER A 173 2.23 9.63 -14.70
C SER A 173 2.23 10.07 -13.24
N TRP A 174 2.96 9.35 -12.38
CA TRP A 174 3.10 9.70 -10.97
C TRP A 174 3.78 11.05 -10.78
N ARG A 175 4.92 11.27 -11.44
CA ARG A 175 5.64 12.55 -11.42
C ARG A 175 4.71 13.68 -11.84
N PHE A 176 3.98 13.53 -12.94
CA PHE A 176 3.03 14.54 -13.42
C PHE A 176 1.96 14.87 -12.37
N VAL A 177 1.37 13.86 -11.71
CA VAL A 177 0.36 14.07 -10.66
C VAL A 177 0.94 14.90 -9.52
N VAL A 178 2.11 14.53 -9.00
CA VAL A 178 2.74 15.22 -7.87
C VAL A 178 3.10 16.66 -8.25
N GLU A 179 3.75 16.88 -9.41
CA GLU A 179 4.13 18.22 -9.89
C GLU A 179 2.91 19.14 -10.08
N ARG A 180 1.82 18.65 -10.66
CA ARG A 180 0.59 19.45 -10.86
C ARG A 180 -0.11 19.81 -9.57
N LEU A 181 -0.07 18.95 -8.57
CA LEU A 181 -0.61 19.28 -7.25
C LEU A 181 0.21 20.36 -6.55
N ILE A 182 1.53 20.43 -6.81
CA ILE A 182 2.40 21.51 -6.31
C ILE A 182 2.06 22.84 -6.98
N GLU A 183 1.98 22.84 -8.31
CA GLU A 183 1.69 24.06 -9.10
C GLU A 183 0.32 24.64 -8.73
N GLY A 184 -0.70 23.76 -8.61
CA GLY A 184 -2.03 24.16 -8.18
C GLY A 184 -2.08 24.77 -6.78
N GLY A 185 -1.19 24.31 -5.86
CA GLY A 185 -1.05 24.88 -4.53
C GLY A 185 -0.37 26.25 -4.50
N ARG A 186 0.49 26.56 -5.48
CA ARG A 186 1.21 27.84 -5.57
C ARG A 186 0.40 28.95 -6.24
N SER A 187 -0.47 28.60 -7.17
CA SER A 187 -1.22 29.56 -7.99
C SER A 187 -2.30 30.36 -7.24
N TYR A 188 -2.57 30.03 -5.97
CA TYR A 188 -3.62 30.67 -5.15
C TYR A 188 -3.09 31.42 -3.93
N ALA A 189 -1.77 31.53 -3.79
CA ALA A 189 -1.11 32.32 -2.74
C ALA A 189 -0.66 33.72 -3.21
N ALA A 190 -1.11 34.13 -4.40
CA ALA A 190 -0.83 35.45 -5.00
C ALA A 190 -2.07 36.35 -4.97
#